data_e01af7dc7cfe6e7c9a13fba0abf5d4e1
#
_entry.id   e01af7dc7cfe6e7c9a13fba0abf5d4e1
#
_cell.length_a   1.000
_cell.length_b   1.000
_cell.length_c   1.000
_cell.angle_alpha   90.00
_cell.angle_beta   90.00
_cell.angle_gamma   90.00
#
_symmetry.space_group_name_H-M   'P 1'
#
loop_
_entity.id
_entity.type
_entity.pdbx_description
1 polymer ?
#
loop_
_entity_poly.entity_id
_entity_poly.type
_entity_poly.pdbx_seq_one_letter_code
_entity_poly.pdbx_strand_id
1 'polypeptide(L)'
;MRKAMSRILLSGILAAAVLGATACSSKKEEATAAGTTAGGSQETVASADGIGFPKDETITLVVPGKAGGGSDLGIRYYSEGLNRLYGLKTTVTNYDSNTVGHQTVANAKPDGTTLTVATSALNIQYITGNAEVNPTKDLTLIACLQDNGFSTLAVPADAPYDDFAGFVEYAKAHPGELNAGMPAAGANTFLFGMLTSATGIELNSVECASESDRLTNLAGGFIDIGVVGVGNALEYEKAGKLKVIGTVSSDGNTISMYPEELPDNYKTLQEQGFEDCVLSVRTGWNGRDNGERNECSNAGSV
;
A
#
# COMPACT_ATOMS: atom_id res chain seq x y z
N MET A 1 1.57 33.80 -47.11
CA MET A 1 3.00 34.02 -47.39
C MET A 1 3.78 33.07 -46.53
N ARG A 2 4.20 31.91 -47.06
CA ARG A 2 5.51 31.59 -47.65
C ARG A 2 6.66 32.03 -46.73
N LYS A 3 7.52 31.22 -46.21
CA LYS A 3 8.51 30.21 -46.66
C LYS A 3 9.27 29.82 -45.38
N ALA A 4 9.95 28.80 -45.13
CA ALA A 4 10.51 27.64 -45.80
C ALA A 4 11.60 27.06 -44.87
N MET A 5 11.54 25.81 -44.71
CA MET A 5 12.62 24.80 -44.78
C MET A 5 14.08 25.23 -44.51
N SER A 6 14.75 24.51 -43.61
CA SER A 6 16.08 23.99 -43.95
C SER A 6 16.39 22.70 -43.23
N ARG A 7 16.63 21.66 -44.00
CA ARG A 7 17.21 20.36 -43.63
C ARG A 7 18.72 20.51 -43.65
N ILE A 8 19.44 19.87 -42.73
CA ILE A 8 20.82 19.42 -42.97
C ILE A 8 20.97 17.99 -42.45
N LEU A 9 21.19 17.11 -43.39
CA LEU A 9 21.77 15.76 -43.31
C LEU A 9 23.29 15.88 -43.33
N LEU A 10 24.00 14.98 -42.65
CA LEU A 10 25.22 14.25 -43.10
C LEU A 10 25.67 13.34 -41.98
N SER A 11 25.56 12.00 -42.14
CA SER A 11 26.54 11.09 -42.72
C SER A 11 27.86 11.07 -41.93
N GLY A 12 28.26 10.02 -41.25
CA GLY A 12 28.60 8.68 -41.59
C GLY A 12 29.94 8.42 -40.98
N ILE A 13 30.22 7.27 -40.55
CA ILE A 13 31.34 6.38 -40.94
C ILE A 13 31.52 5.26 -39.92
N LEU A 14 31.43 4.13 -40.45
CA LEU A 14 31.70 2.75 -40.08
C LEU A 14 33.21 2.54 -39.80
N ALA A 15 33.59 1.76 -38.80
CA ALA A 15 34.80 0.95 -38.84
C ALA A 15 34.70 -0.28 -37.90
N ALA A 16 34.71 -1.42 -38.49
CA ALA A 16 34.82 -2.75 -37.87
C ALA A 16 36.31 -3.16 -37.81
N ALA A 17 36.67 -3.95 -36.79
CA ALA A 17 37.76 -4.96 -36.79
C ALA A 17 37.66 -5.73 -35.48
N VAL A 18 37.24 -6.97 -35.38
CA VAL A 18 37.78 -8.27 -35.81
C VAL A 18 38.93 -8.76 -34.94
N LEU A 19 38.64 -9.88 -34.23
CA LEU A 19 39.42 -11.05 -33.86
C LEU A 19 40.56 -10.99 -32.83
N GLY A 20 40.48 -11.96 -31.91
CA GLY A 20 41.62 -12.47 -31.15
C GLY A 20 41.21 -13.41 -30.04
N ALA A 21 40.88 -14.67 -30.38
CA ALA A 21 40.83 -15.77 -29.42
C ALA A 21 42.25 -16.28 -29.13
N THR A 22 42.55 -16.46 -27.82
CA THR A 22 43.56 -17.47 -27.42
C THR A 22 43.23 -17.95 -26.00
N ALA A 23 43.06 -19.25 -25.91
CA ALA A 23 43.05 -20.04 -24.69
C ALA A 23 44.50 -20.28 -24.21
N CYS A 24 44.68 -20.36 -22.87
CA CYS A 24 45.52 -21.33 -22.15
C CYS A 24 45.55 -20.97 -20.66
N SER A 25 44.94 -21.81 -19.86
CA SER A 25 45.54 -22.81 -18.96
C SER A 25 46.40 -22.32 -17.80
N SER A 26 45.96 -22.72 -16.62
CA SER A 26 46.65 -23.08 -15.35
C SER A 26 47.47 -22.02 -14.61
N LYS A 27 47.06 -21.69 -13.36
CA LYS A 27 47.72 -22.20 -12.14
C LYS A 27 47.01 -21.69 -10.85
N LYS A 28 46.87 -22.61 -9.95
CA LYS A 28 46.39 -22.49 -8.59
C LYS A 28 47.42 -21.72 -7.74
N GLU A 29 46.97 -20.68 -7.04
CA GLU A 29 47.69 -20.17 -5.88
C GLU A 29 46.66 -19.84 -4.77
N GLU A 30 46.83 -20.53 -3.66
CA GLU A 30 46.14 -20.31 -2.40
C GLU A 30 46.57 -18.96 -1.82
N ALA A 31 45.61 -18.09 -1.53
CA ALA A 31 45.80 -16.98 -0.60
C ALA A 31 44.74 -17.07 0.50
N THR A 32 45.17 -17.47 1.66
CA THR A 32 44.44 -17.46 2.94
C THR A 32 44.09 -16.02 3.29
N ALA A 33 42.83 -15.67 3.28
CA ALA A 33 42.32 -14.44 3.92
C ALA A 33 41.22 -14.79 4.90
N ALA A 34 41.44 -14.41 6.13
CA ALA A 34 40.56 -14.61 7.27
C ALA A 34 39.14 -14.06 7.00
N GLY A 35 38.16 -14.92 6.93
CA GLY A 35 36.77 -14.58 6.80
C GLY A 35 36.18 -14.28 8.16
N THR A 36 35.70 -13.07 8.33
CA THR A 36 34.75 -12.70 9.39
C THR A 36 33.41 -13.33 9.02
N THR A 37 33.02 -14.37 9.73
CA THR A 37 31.67 -14.98 9.63
C THR A 37 30.65 -14.04 10.22
N ALA A 38 29.98 -13.28 9.38
CA ALA A 38 28.66 -12.77 9.68
C ALA A 38 27.69 -13.96 9.61
N GLY A 39 27.17 -14.38 10.75
CA GLY A 39 26.15 -15.43 10.85
C GLY A 39 24.86 -14.98 10.18
N GLY A 40 24.71 -15.28 8.90
CA GLY A 40 23.43 -15.29 8.24
C GLY A 40 22.67 -16.51 8.70
N SER A 41 21.60 -16.32 9.45
CA SER A 41 20.60 -17.35 9.73
C SER A 41 20.13 -17.87 8.37
N GLN A 42 20.49 -19.10 8.00
CA GLN A 42 19.84 -19.80 6.91
C GLN A 42 18.40 -20.02 7.34
N GLU A 43 17.48 -19.17 6.85
CA GLU A 43 16.06 -19.47 6.90
C GLU A 43 15.86 -20.79 6.16
N THR A 44 15.47 -21.81 6.93
CA THR A 44 15.07 -23.11 6.39
C THR A 44 13.85 -22.85 5.52
N VAL A 45 14.02 -22.89 4.20
CA VAL A 45 12.94 -22.79 3.22
C VAL A 45 11.99 -23.95 3.51
N ALA A 46 10.80 -23.65 4.02
CA ALA A 46 9.75 -24.66 4.18
C ALA A 46 9.42 -25.18 2.79
N SER A 47 9.66 -26.49 2.56
CA SER A 47 9.33 -27.10 1.28
C SER A 47 7.83 -26.97 1.03
N ALA A 48 7.43 -26.45 -0.11
CA ALA A 48 6.04 -26.39 -0.55
C ALA A 48 5.37 -27.80 -0.66
N ASP A 49 6.16 -28.86 -0.52
CA ASP A 49 5.71 -30.26 -0.58
C ASP A 49 4.72 -30.65 0.54
N GLY A 50 4.65 -29.86 1.62
CA GLY A 50 3.74 -30.12 2.77
C GLY A 50 2.45 -29.29 2.77
N ILE A 51 2.30 -28.29 1.89
CA ILE A 51 1.18 -27.33 1.99
C ILE A 51 -0.03 -27.70 1.11
N GLY A 52 0.02 -28.80 0.36
CA GLY A 52 -1.14 -29.26 -0.46
C GLY A 52 -1.53 -28.32 -1.61
N PHE A 53 -0.72 -27.28 -1.88
CA PHE A 53 -1.01 -26.31 -2.94
C PHE A 53 -0.54 -26.84 -4.31
N PRO A 54 -1.34 -26.68 -5.38
CA PRO A 54 -0.95 -27.12 -6.73
C PRO A 54 0.22 -26.28 -7.24
N LYS A 55 1.44 -26.83 -7.19
CA LYS A 55 2.69 -26.13 -7.55
C LYS A 55 2.76 -25.72 -9.02
N ASP A 56 2.00 -26.36 -9.88
CA ASP A 56 2.01 -26.11 -11.33
C ASP A 56 1.04 -25.02 -11.74
N GLU A 57 0.15 -24.60 -10.85
CA GLU A 57 -0.82 -23.56 -11.12
C GLU A 57 -0.29 -22.16 -10.75
N THR A 58 -0.82 -21.13 -11.42
CA THR A 58 -0.48 -19.75 -11.13
C THR A 58 -1.54 -19.16 -10.21
N ILE A 59 -1.13 -18.61 -9.08
CA ILE A 59 -2.01 -17.88 -8.18
C ILE A 59 -2.20 -16.46 -8.70
N THR A 60 -3.43 -16.07 -8.95
CA THR A 60 -3.79 -14.69 -9.29
C THR A 60 -4.10 -13.93 -8.01
N LEU A 61 -3.29 -12.92 -7.74
CA LEU A 61 -3.45 -12.00 -6.61
C LEU A 61 -4.14 -10.74 -7.11
N VAL A 62 -5.41 -10.60 -6.83
CA VAL A 62 -6.22 -9.46 -7.24
C VAL A 62 -6.07 -8.33 -6.24
N VAL A 63 -5.68 -7.16 -6.73
CA VAL A 63 -5.64 -5.92 -5.97
C VAL A 63 -6.82 -5.06 -6.39
N PRO A 64 -7.82 -4.87 -5.54
CA PRO A 64 -8.93 -3.97 -5.81
C PRO A 64 -8.51 -2.53 -5.54
N GLY A 65 -7.74 -1.98 -6.45
CA GLY A 65 -7.16 -0.65 -6.37
C GLY A 65 -6.10 -0.43 -7.45
N LYS A 66 -5.78 0.83 -7.69
CA LYS A 66 -4.75 1.23 -8.67
C LYS A 66 -3.36 0.79 -8.22
N ALA A 67 -2.49 0.56 -9.18
CA ALA A 67 -1.09 0.28 -8.94
C ALA A 67 -0.40 1.45 -8.19
N GLY A 68 0.57 1.11 -7.33
CA GLY A 68 1.34 2.08 -6.53
C GLY A 68 0.69 2.50 -5.21
N GLY A 69 -0.53 2.03 -4.91
CA GLY A 69 -1.14 2.21 -3.58
C GLY A 69 -0.62 1.19 -2.57
N GLY A 70 -0.88 1.44 -1.27
CA GLY A 70 -0.39 0.58 -0.18
C GLY A 70 -0.78 -0.90 -0.34
N SER A 71 -2.01 -1.19 -0.77
CA SER A 71 -2.45 -2.57 -1.04
C SER A 71 -1.67 -3.24 -2.18
N ASP A 72 -1.36 -2.49 -3.24
CA ASP A 72 -0.58 -3.01 -4.38
C ASP A 72 0.86 -3.33 -3.97
N LEU A 73 1.51 -2.40 -3.27
CA LEU A 73 2.88 -2.59 -2.78
C LEU A 73 2.96 -3.78 -1.81
N GLY A 74 2.02 -3.86 -0.87
CA GLY A 74 1.93 -4.98 0.07
C GLY A 74 1.77 -6.33 -0.63
N ILE A 75 0.85 -6.44 -1.59
CA ILE A 75 0.61 -7.68 -2.34
C ILE A 75 1.83 -8.10 -3.17
N ARG A 76 2.55 -7.15 -3.78
CA ARG A 76 3.79 -7.45 -4.52
C ARG A 76 4.87 -8.00 -3.60
N TYR A 77 4.99 -7.47 -2.39
CA TYR A 77 5.90 -8.00 -1.38
C TYR A 77 5.56 -9.44 -1.00
N TYR A 78 4.27 -9.74 -0.76
CA TYR A 78 3.83 -11.12 -0.47
C TYR A 78 4.00 -12.04 -1.68
N SER A 79 3.72 -11.56 -2.90
CA SER A 79 3.94 -12.29 -4.15
C SER A 79 5.39 -12.73 -4.29
N GLU A 80 6.34 -11.84 -4.04
CA GLU A 80 7.77 -12.14 -4.03
C GLU A 80 8.14 -13.14 -2.94
N GLY A 81 7.61 -12.97 -1.72
CA GLY A 81 7.81 -13.90 -0.61
C GLY A 81 7.31 -15.31 -0.91
N LEU A 82 6.11 -15.44 -1.46
CA LEU A 82 5.54 -16.73 -1.87
C LEU A 82 6.39 -17.43 -2.94
N ASN A 83 6.87 -16.68 -3.92
CA ASN A 83 7.77 -17.22 -4.92
C ASN A 83 9.12 -17.64 -4.32
N ARG A 84 9.76 -16.76 -3.54
CA ARG A 84 11.08 -17.00 -2.96
C ARG A 84 11.09 -18.14 -1.94
N LEU A 85 10.08 -18.20 -1.07
CA LEU A 85 10.06 -19.17 0.05
C LEU A 85 9.45 -20.51 -0.35
N TYR A 86 8.48 -20.52 -1.25
CA TYR A 86 7.68 -21.71 -1.58
C TYR A 86 7.73 -22.08 -3.06
N GLY A 87 8.39 -21.29 -3.92
CA GLY A 87 8.45 -21.55 -5.38
C GLY A 87 7.10 -21.39 -6.09
N LEU A 88 6.13 -20.74 -5.45
CA LEU A 88 4.80 -20.58 -6.03
C LEU A 88 4.82 -19.52 -7.15
N LYS A 89 4.11 -19.82 -8.24
CA LYS A 89 3.94 -18.86 -9.34
C LYS A 89 2.78 -17.92 -8.99
N THR A 90 3.05 -16.62 -8.99
CA THR A 90 2.03 -15.62 -8.68
C THR A 90 1.94 -14.55 -9.77
N THR A 91 0.74 -14.03 -10.00
CA THR A 91 0.47 -12.89 -10.89
C THR A 91 -0.35 -11.86 -10.13
N VAL A 92 0.09 -10.61 -10.12
CA VAL A 92 -0.64 -9.49 -9.48
C VAL A 92 -1.45 -8.77 -10.54
N THR A 93 -2.76 -8.62 -10.31
CA THR A 93 -3.69 -7.93 -11.21
C THR A 93 -4.40 -6.82 -10.45
N ASN A 94 -4.26 -5.59 -10.94
CA ASN A 94 -4.91 -4.40 -10.38
C ASN A 94 -6.24 -4.10 -11.07
N TYR A 95 -7.21 -3.64 -10.31
CA TYR A 95 -8.49 -3.13 -10.81
C TYR A 95 -8.68 -1.69 -10.32
N ASP A 96 -9.08 -0.78 -11.22
CA ASP A 96 -9.32 0.63 -10.87
C ASP A 96 -10.53 0.83 -9.95
N SER A 97 -11.39 -0.18 -9.87
CA SER A 97 -12.57 -0.21 -9.00
C SER A 97 -12.46 -1.33 -7.96
N ASN A 98 -12.56 -0.97 -6.68
CA ASN A 98 -12.58 -1.94 -5.58
C ASN A 98 -13.70 -2.97 -5.74
N THR A 99 -14.90 -2.52 -6.13
CA THR A 99 -16.08 -3.37 -6.35
C THR A 99 -15.83 -4.41 -7.43
N VAL A 100 -15.25 -3.98 -8.57
CA VAL A 100 -14.95 -4.89 -9.69
C VAL A 100 -13.88 -5.90 -9.29
N GLY A 101 -12.85 -5.50 -8.58
CA GLY A 101 -11.80 -6.40 -8.10
C GLY A 101 -12.35 -7.49 -7.18
N HIS A 102 -13.15 -7.13 -6.17
CA HIS A 102 -13.78 -8.09 -5.27
C HIS A 102 -14.79 -8.99 -5.99
N GLN A 103 -15.60 -8.44 -6.90
CA GLN A 103 -16.56 -9.21 -7.68
C GLN A 103 -15.87 -10.25 -8.59
N THR A 104 -14.71 -9.90 -9.14
CA THR A 104 -13.91 -10.84 -9.95
C THR A 104 -13.53 -12.07 -9.13
N VAL A 105 -13.12 -11.91 -7.87
CA VAL A 105 -12.74 -13.03 -7.01
C VAL A 105 -13.98 -13.79 -6.53
N ALA A 106 -15.05 -13.10 -6.17
CA ALA A 106 -16.31 -13.75 -5.79
C ALA A 106 -16.90 -14.63 -6.92
N ASN A 107 -16.63 -14.32 -8.18
CA ASN A 107 -17.06 -15.08 -9.35
C ASN A 107 -16.01 -16.11 -9.81
N ALA A 108 -14.80 -16.11 -9.23
CA ALA A 108 -13.76 -17.06 -9.60
C ALA A 108 -14.08 -18.48 -9.10
N LYS A 109 -13.36 -19.47 -9.61
CA LYS A 109 -13.45 -20.84 -9.10
C LYS A 109 -12.98 -20.90 -7.65
N PRO A 110 -13.67 -21.66 -6.78
CA PRO A 110 -13.27 -21.79 -5.36
C PRO A 110 -12.17 -22.84 -5.17
N ASP A 111 -11.08 -22.73 -5.92
CA ASP A 111 -9.95 -23.68 -5.93
C ASP A 111 -8.67 -23.11 -5.28
N GLY A 112 -8.75 -21.88 -4.72
CA GLY A 112 -7.64 -21.21 -4.07
C GLY A 112 -6.64 -20.57 -5.02
N THR A 113 -6.85 -20.60 -6.34
CA THR A 113 -5.93 -20.01 -7.32
C THR A 113 -6.18 -18.52 -7.56
N THR A 114 -7.31 -17.98 -7.12
CA THR A 114 -7.65 -16.56 -7.25
C THR A 114 -7.94 -15.97 -5.87
N LEU A 115 -7.08 -15.06 -5.43
CA LEU A 115 -7.14 -14.43 -4.11
C LEU A 115 -7.25 -12.92 -4.25
N THR A 116 -7.88 -12.26 -3.29
CA THR A 116 -7.93 -10.80 -3.22
C THR A 116 -7.46 -10.30 -1.87
N VAL A 117 -6.85 -9.13 -1.85
CA VAL A 117 -6.69 -8.37 -0.62
C VAL A 117 -7.99 -7.60 -0.36
N ALA A 118 -8.51 -7.71 0.85
CA ALA A 118 -9.66 -6.93 1.29
C ALA A 118 -9.30 -6.12 2.53
N THR A 119 -9.84 -4.92 2.58
CA THR A 119 -9.77 -4.04 3.73
C THR A 119 -11.16 -3.87 4.34
N SER A 120 -11.27 -3.16 5.45
CA SER A 120 -12.55 -2.75 6.02
C SER A 120 -13.46 -2.01 5.01
N ALA A 121 -12.88 -1.44 3.94
CA ALA A 121 -13.65 -0.80 2.87
C ALA A 121 -14.65 -1.73 2.20
N LEU A 122 -14.33 -3.03 2.03
CA LEU A 122 -15.27 -4.00 1.47
C LEU A 122 -16.53 -4.14 2.34
N ASN A 123 -16.35 -4.25 3.66
CA ASN A 123 -17.49 -4.33 4.60
C ASN A 123 -18.35 -3.06 4.53
N ILE A 124 -17.71 -1.90 4.52
CA ILE A 124 -18.38 -0.61 4.43
C ILE A 124 -19.17 -0.49 3.14
N GLN A 125 -18.56 -0.82 2.00
CA GLN A 125 -19.22 -0.77 0.69
C GLN A 125 -20.43 -1.71 0.61
N TYR A 126 -20.32 -2.91 1.18
CA TYR A 126 -21.44 -3.84 1.25
C TYR A 126 -22.58 -3.32 2.13
N ILE A 127 -22.29 -2.85 3.35
CA ILE A 127 -23.30 -2.33 4.30
C ILE A 127 -24.00 -1.08 3.74
N THR A 128 -23.26 -0.23 3.03
CA THR A 128 -23.81 1.00 2.40
C THR A 128 -24.50 0.74 1.06
N GLY A 129 -24.53 -0.51 0.57
CA GLY A 129 -25.16 -0.87 -0.71
C GLY A 129 -24.34 -0.48 -1.95
N ASN A 130 -23.07 -0.11 -1.78
CA ASN A 130 -22.16 0.25 -2.87
C ASN A 130 -21.41 -0.96 -3.46
N ALA A 131 -21.50 -2.14 -2.86
CA ALA A 131 -20.97 -3.40 -3.37
C ALA A 131 -21.97 -4.53 -3.15
N GLU A 132 -22.06 -5.43 -4.12
CA GLU A 132 -22.92 -6.62 -4.05
C GLU A 132 -22.25 -7.79 -3.33
N VAL A 133 -20.91 -7.85 -3.32
CA VAL A 133 -20.15 -8.92 -2.68
C VAL A 133 -20.32 -8.87 -1.18
N ASN A 134 -20.93 -9.92 -0.63
CA ASN A 134 -21.04 -10.11 0.81
C ASN A 134 -19.71 -10.67 1.34
N PRO A 135 -18.93 -9.91 2.13
CA PRO A 135 -17.59 -10.32 2.54
C PRO A 135 -17.56 -11.57 3.41
N THR A 136 -18.67 -11.93 4.05
CA THR A 136 -18.76 -13.08 4.94
C THR A 136 -19.42 -14.31 4.32
N LYS A 137 -20.05 -14.17 3.14
CA LYS A 137 -20.73 -15.27 2.45
C LYS A 137 -20.08 -15.65 1.13
N ASP A 138 -19.61 -14.64 0.38
CA ASP A 138 -19.09 -14.82 -0.97
C ASP A 138 -17.57 -14.98 -0.99
N LEU A 139 -16.91 -14.65 0.11
CA LEU A 139 -15.46 -14.73 0.29
C LEU A 139 -15.12 -15.45 1.59
N THR A 140 -13.98 -16.14 1.61
CA THR A 140 -13.41 -16.76 2.82
C THR A 140 -12.17 -16.02 3.24
N LEU A 141 -12.12 -15.57 4.49
CA LEU A 141 -10.93 -14.97 5.07
C LEU A 141 -9.86 -16.05 5.28
N ILE A 142 -8.73 -15.92 4.59
CA ILE A 142 -7.62 -16.87 4.67
C ILE A 142 -6.60 -16.43 5.73
N ALA A 143 -6.21 -15.17 5.72
CA ALA A 143 -5.25 -14.62 6.66
C ALA A 143 -5.41 -13.11 6.82
N CYS A 144 -5.08 -12.59 8.00
CA CYS A 144 -4.82 -11.17 8.18
C CYS A 144 -3.36 -10.92 7.80
N LEU A 145 -3.13 -10.16 6.73
CA LEU A 145 -1.78 -9.90 6.23
C LEU A 145 -1.13 -8.71 6.91
N GLN A 146 -1.94 -7.75 7.31
CA GLN A 146 -1.46 -6.49 7.83
C GLN A 146 -2.53 -5.90 8.73
N ASP A 147 -2.15 -5.55 9.94
CA ASP A 147 -2.92 -4.65 10.78
C ASP A 147 -2.31 -3.25 10.58
N ASN A 148 -3.01 -2.42 9.78
CA ASN A 148 -2.68 -1.02 9.67
C ASN A 148 -3.26 -0.31 10.89
N GLY A 149 -2.65 -0.53 12.04
CA GLY A 149 -3.07 0.07 13.32
C GLY A 149 -3.04 1.59 13.31
N PHE A 150 -2.54 2.22 12.23
CA PHE A 150 -2.46 3.66 12.08
C PHE A 150 -2.42 4.11 10.61
N SER A 151 -2.80 5.38 10.39
CA SER A 151 -2.73 6.06 9.11
C SER A 151 -2.23 7.48 9.33
N THR A 152 -1.48 8.05 8.38
CA THR A 152 -1.02 9.42 8.48
C THR A 152 -2.02 10.39 7.86
N LEU A 153 -2.16 11.56 8.47
CA LEU A 153 -2.82 12.71 7.89
C LEU A 153 -1.75 13.58 7.22
N ALA A 154 -1.81 13.66 5.91
CA ALA A 154 -0.85 14.39 5.09
C ALA A 154 -1.51 15.62 4.45
N VAL A 155 -0.73 16.68 4.31
CA VAL A 155 -1.10 17.95 3.69
C VAL A 155 -0.03 18.37 2.68
N PRO A 156 -0.30 19.30 1.75
CA PRO A 156 0.73 19.86 0.87
C PRO A 156 1.93 20.38 1.67
N ALA A 157 3.13 20.29 1.11
CA ALA A 157 4.37 20.66 1.81
C ALA A 157 4.41 22.14 2.23
N ASP A 158 3.72 23.02 1.50
CA ASP A 158 3.62 24.47 1.74
C ASP A 158 2.39 24.89 2.55
N ALA A 159 1.62 23.94 3.10
CA ALA A 159 0.47 24.23 3.95
C ALA A 159 0.90 25.12 5.16
N PRO A 160 0.06 26.08 5.60
CA PRO A 160 0.44 27.09 6.61
C PRO A 160 0.40 26.59 8.05
N TYR A 161 0.29 25.29 8.28
CA TYR A 161 0.23 24.62 9.58
C TYR A 161 1.14 23.40 9.59
N ASP A 162 1.68 23.05 10.78
CA ASP A 162 2.70 21.98 10.92
C ASP A 162 2.22 20.79 11.75
N ASP A 163 1.06 20.90 12.40
CA ASP A 163 0.43 19.85 13.20
C ASP A 163 -1.09 19.85 13.02
N PHE A 164 -1.74 18.86 13.60
CA PHE A 164 -3.20 18.73 13.46
C PHE A 164 -3.96 19.84 14.21
N ALA A 165 -3.42 20.35 15.31
CA ALA A 165 -4.03 21.46 16.04
C ALA A 165 -4.05 22.74 15.21
N GLY A 166 -2.92 23.08 14.57
CA GLY A 166 -2.84 24.20 13.64
C GLY A 166 -3.74 24.04 12.41
N PHE A 167 -3.87 22.81 11.87
CA PHE A 167 -4.84 22.51 10.82
C PHE A 167 -6.27 22.80 11.26
N VAL A 168 -6.67 22.35 12.47
CA VAL A 168 -8.03 22.57 13.01
C VAL A 168 -8.30 24.06 13.21
N GLU A 169 -7.34 24.83 13.73
CA GLU A 169 -7.49 26.28 13.88
C GLU A 169 -7.67 26.97 12.51
N TYR A 170 -6.84 26.60 11.54
CA TYR A 170 -6.94 27.13 10.20
C TYR A 170 -8.27 26.77 9.52
N ALA A 171 -8.72 25.52 9.61
CA ALA A 171 -9.98 25.07 9.05
C ALA A 171 -11.19 25.77 9.68
N LYS A 172 -11.15 26.07 10.99
CA LYS A 172 -12.20 26.86 11.66
C LYS A 172 -12.25 28.30 11.19
N ALA A 173 -11.12 28.88 10.81
CA ALA A 173 -11.05 30.23 10.25
C ALA A 173 -11.49 30.28 8.76
N HIS A 174 -11.51 29.12 8.08
CA HIS A 174 -11.84 28.99 6.66
C HIS A 174 -12.90 27.89 6.43
N PRO A 175 -14.12 28.02 7.01
CA PRO A 175 -15.12 26.96 6.98
C PRO A 175 -15.58 26.65 5.55
N GLY A 176 -15.52 25.35 5.17
CA GLY A 176 -15.90 24.88 3.85
C GLY A 176 -14.98 25.30 2.69
N GLU A 177 -13.78 25.83 2.98
CA GLU A 177 -12.82 26.19 1.93
C GLU A 177 -11.82 25.05 1.66
N LEU A 178 -11.54 24.18 2.66
CA LEU A 178 -10.54 23.12 2.54
C LEU A 178 -11.12 21.84 1.96
N ASN A 179 -10.33 21.19 1.10
CA ASN A 179 -10.68 19.99 0.37
C ASN A 179 -10.01 18.75 1.00
N ALA A 180 -10.81 17.77 1.43
CA ALA A 180 -10.33 16.49 1.92
C ALA A 180 -10.44 15.40 0.85
N GLY A 181 -9.32 14.75 0.53
CA GLY A 181 -9.26 13.66 -0.44
C GLY A 181 -9.71 12.33 0.16
N MET A 182 -10.86 11.81 -0.27
CA MET A 182 -11.41 10.55 0.24
C MET A 182 -12.22 9.81 -0.84
N PRO A 183 -12.38 8.47 -0.76
CA PRO A 183 -13.32 7.77 -1.61
C PRO A 183 -14.76 8.12 -1.24
N ALA A 184 -15.70 7.95 -2.18
CA ALA A 184 -17.14 8.19 -1.93
C ALA A 184 -17.68 7.37 -0.74
N ALA A 185 -17.15 6.15 -0.55
CA ALA A 185 -17.46 5.32 0.62
C ALA A 185 -16.21 4.50 1.00
N GLY A 186 -15.78 4.59 2.26
CA GLY A 186 -14.63 3.86 2.75
C GLY A 186 -14.18 4.31 4.14
N ALA A 187 -13.12 3.68 4.66
CA ALA A 187 -12.60 4.01 5.99
C ALA A 187 -12.21 5.48 6.13
N ASN A 188 -11.62 6.08 5.09
CA ASN A 188 -11.22 7.48 5.12
C ASN A 188 -12.42 8.44 5.19
N THR A 189 -13.53 8.09 4.55
CA THR A 189 -14.78 8.88 4.64
C THR A 189 -15.31 8.91 6.07
N PHE A 190 -15.28 7.76 6.75
CA PHE A 190 -15.67 7.68 8.17
C PHE A 190 -14.65 8.42 9.06
N LEU A 191 -13.35 8.29 8.77
CA LEU A 191 -12.32 9.03 9.50
C LEU A 191 -12.57 10.54 9.42
N PHE A 192 -12.73 11.08 8.22
CA PHE A 192 -13.01 12.53 8.09
C PHE A 192 -14.33 12.93 8.72
N GLY A 193 -15.38 12.08 8.63
CA GLY A 193 -16.63 12.28 9.36
C GLY A 193 -16.44 12.35 10.89
N MET A 194 -15.61 11.47 11.43
CA MET A 194 -15.23 11.50 12.85
C MET A 194 -14.45 12.75 13.21
N LEU A 195 -13.41 13.11 12.41
CA LEU A 195 -12.60 14.30 12.63
C LEU A 195 -13.44 15.58 12.60
N THR A 196 -14.33 15.73 11.61
CA THR A 196 -15.22 16.90 11.51
C THR A 196 -16.20 16.96 12.67
N SER A 197 -16.74 15.82 13.11
CA SER A 197 -17.64 15.74 14.27
C SER A 197 -16.93 16.09 15.59
N ALA A 198 -15.72 15.58 15.79
CA ALA A 198 -14.94 15.80 17.01
C ALA A 198 -14.39 17.23 17.12
N THR A 199 -14.04 17.85 16.01
CA THR A 199 -13.36 19.16 15.99
C THR A 199 -14.28 20.32 15.62
N GLY A 200 -15.42 20.04 14.99
CA GLY A 200 -16.36 21.07 14.51
C GLY A 200 -15.86 21.82 13.25
N ILE A 201 -14.90 21.27 12.51
CA ILE A 201 -14.43 21.84 11.24
C ILE A 201 -15.33 21.43 10.08
N GLU A 202 -15.35 22.23 9.01
CA GLU A 202 -16.07 21.95 7.77
C GLU A 202 -15.08 21.72 6.65
N LEU A 203 -15.21 20.56 5.95
CA LEU A 203 -14.34 20.17 4.84
C LEU A 203 -15.18 19.79 3.62
N ASN A 204 -14.70 20.15 2.43
CA ASN A 204 -15.25 19.66 1.18
C ASN A 204 -14.70 18.27 0.87
N SER A 205 -15.55 17.34 0.44
CA SER A 205 -15.12 16.03 -0.02
C SER A 205 -14.72 16.08 -1.49
N VAL A 206 -13.49 15.65 -1.80
CA VAL A 206 -12.98 15.46 -3.16
C VAL A 206 -12.76 13.99 -3.39
N GLU A 207 -13.35 13.43 -4.46
CA GLU A 207 -13.23 12.02 -4.78
C GLU A 207 -11.78 11.65 -5.09
N CYS A 208 -11.22 10.79 -4.26
CA CYS A 208 -9.90 10.18 -4.41
C CYS A 208 -10.02 8.69 -4.08
N ALA A 209 -10.36 7.88 -5.08
CA ALA A 209 -10.67 6.46 -4.91
C ALA A 209 -9.49 5.63 -4.37
N SER A 210 -8.25 6.05 -4.65
CA SER A 210 -7.04 5.35 -4.26
C SER A 210 -6.06 6.24 -3.49
N GLU A 211 -5.11 5.62 -2.79
CA GLU A 211 -4.00 6.34 -2.16
C GLU A 211 -3.13 7.08 -3.19
N SER A 212 -2.92 6.48 -4.36
CA SER A 212 -2.17 7.11 -5.46
C SER A 212 -2.84 8.40 -5.95
N ASP A 213 -4.18 8.42 -5.99
CA ASP A 213 -4.93 9.64 -6.32
C ASP A 213 -4.71 10.73 -5.25
N ARG A 214 -4.77 10.35 -3.96
CA ARG A 214 -4.52 11.29 -2.85
C ARG A 214 -3.10 11.86 -2.87
N LEU A 215 -2.09 11.01 -3.07
CA LEU A 215 -0.69 11.44 -3.18
C LEU A 215 -0.49 12.43 -4.33
N THR A 216 -1.08 12.14 -5.49
CA THR A 216 -1.00 13.02 -6.67
C THR A 216 -1.69 14.36 -6.40
N ASN A 217 -2.88 14.33 -5.81
CA ASN A 217 -3.67 15.53 -5.54
C ASN A 217 -3.07 16.39 -4.41
N LEU A 218 -2.48 15.78 -3.36
CA LEU A 218 -1.71 16.49 -2.32
C LEU A 218 -0.48 17.19 -2.92
N ALA A 219 0.32 16.45 -3.69
CA ALA A 219 1.52 16.99 -4.33
C ALA A 219 1.21 18.09 -5.37
N GLY A 220 0.00 18.07 -5.94
CA GLY A 220 -0.48 19.06 -6.90
C GLY A 220 -1.27 20.22 -6.27
N GLY A 221 -1.53 20.21 -4.96
CA GLY A 221 -2.33 21.23 -4.28
C GLY A 221 -3.82 21.22 -4.65
N PHE A 222 -4.35 20.07 -5.13
CA PHE A 222 -5.77 19.94 -5.47
C PHE A 222 -6.64 19.50 -4.27
N ILE A 223 -6.00 18.95 -3.23
CA ILE A 223 -6.61 18.68 -1.92
C ILE A 223 -5.70 19.22 -0.83
N ASP A 224 -6.31 19.64 0.27
CA ASP A 224 -5.62 20.27 1.41
C ASP A 224 -5.28 19.28 2.51
N ILE A 225 -5.95 18.12 2.54
CA ILE A 225 -5.67 17.02 3.47
C ILE A 225 -6.05 15.68 2.86
N GLY A 226 -5.27 14.64 3.17
CA GLY A 226 -5.53 13.27 2.74
C GLY A 226 -4.92 12.25 3.68
N VAL A 227 -5.47 11.02 3.67
CA VAL A 227 -4.93 9.88 4.41
C VAL A 227 -3.94 9.14 3.54
N VAL A 228 -2.73 8.93 4.03
CA VAL A 228 -1.62 8.28 3.32
C VAL A 228 -0.98 7.23 4.22
N GLY A 229 -0.55 6.11 3.66
CA GLY A 229 0.24 5.11 4.38
C GLY A 229 1.61 5.65 4.75
N VAL A 230 2.13 5.27 5.93
CA VAL A 230 3.40 5.79 6.49
C VAL A 230 4.58 5.68 5.52
N GLY A 231 4.73 4.53 4.84
CA GLY A 231 5.84 4.34 3.91
C GLY A 231 5.83 5.36 2.77
N ASN A 232 4.66 5.58 2.15
CA ASN A 232 4.50 6.59 1.11
C ASN A 232 4.64 8.01 1.66
N ALA A 233 4.12 8.27 2.87
CA ALA A 233 4.24 9.57 3.52
C ALA A 233 5.71 9.95 3.72
N LEU A 234 6.54 9.03 4.27
CA LEU A 234 7.98 9.24 4.46
C LEU A 234 8.72 9.55 3.15
N GLU A 235 8.42 8.82 2.07
CA GLU A 235 9.06 9.04 0.77
C GLU A 235 8.67 10.40 0.15
N TYR A 236 7.39 10.75 0.21
CA TYR A 236 6.91 12.02 -0.35
C TYR A 236 7.34 13.22 0.49
N GLU A 237 7.44 13.07 1.83
CA GLU A 237 7.95 14.11 2.72
C GLU A 237 9.44 14.34 2.49
N LYS A 238 10.27 13.28 2.37
CA LYS A 238 11.68 13.39 1.95
C LYS A 238 11.84 14.10 0.61
N ALA A 239 10.89 13.92 -0.30
CA ALA A 239 10.88 14.59 -1.60
C ALA A 239 10.32 16.02 -1.54
N GLY A 240 9.93 16.53 -0.38
CA GLY A 240 9.38 17.87 -0.19
C GLY A 240 8.04 18.11 -0.88
N LYS A 241 7.22 17.04 -1.08
CA LYS A 241 5.95 17.11 -1.80
C LYS A 241 4.73 17.18 -0.89
N LEU A 242 4.86 16.71 0.34
CA LEU A 242 3.84 16.78 1.37
C LEU A 242 4.53 16.89 2.73
N LYS A 243 3.75 17.13 3.77
CA LYS A 243 4.15 16.96 5.17
C LYS A 243 3.06 16.24 5.95
N VAL A 244 3.45 15.49 6.97
CA VAL A 244 2.54 14.81 7.89
C VAL A 244 2.25 15.71 9.07
N ILE A 245 0.98 15.87 9.43
CA ILE A 245 0.53 16.69 10.55
C ILE A 245 0.02 15.87 11.74
N GLY A 246 0.02 14.56 11.62
CA GLY A 246 -0.36 13.64 12.67
C GLY A 246 -0.70 12.26 12.14
N THR A 247 -0.89 11.33 13.07
CA THR A 247 -1.31 9.96 12.77
C THR A 247 -2.57 9.58 13.53
N VAL A 248 -3.40 8.76 12.91
CA VAL A 248 -4.57 8.16 13.54
C VAL A 248 -4.26 6.71 13.84
N SER A 249 -4.33 6.30 15.09
CA SER A 249 -4.10 4.92 15.52
C SER A 249 -5.33 4.28 16.16
N SER A 250 -5.32 2.95 16.27
CA SER A 250 -6.43 2.19 16.84
C SER A 250 -6.49 2.24 18.37
N ASP A 251 -5.38 2.51 19.01
CA ASP A 251 -5.22 2.46 20.47
C ASP A 251 -4.67 3.77 21.07
N GLY A 252 -4.48 4.79 20.23
CA GLY A 252 -3.93 6.08 20.66
C GLY A 252 -2.43 6.07 20.96
N ASN A 253 -1.78 4.93 20.88
CA ASN A 253 -0.37 4.81 21.18
C ASN A 253 0.50 5.07 19.95
N THR A 254 1.67 5.63 20.21
CA THR A 254 2.70 5.83 19.20
C THR A 254 3.10 4.49 18.58
N ILE A 255 3.43 4.56 17.35
CA ILE A 255 3.69 3.47 16.42
C ILE A 255 4.93 2.66 16.83
N SER A 256 4.76 1.78 17.81
CA SER A 256 5.83 0.86 18.25
C SER A 256 6.19 -0.23 17.23
N MET A 257 5.43 -0.35 16.15
CA MET A 257 5.62 -1.40 15.13
C MET A 257 6.55 -1.01 13.98
N TYR A 258 7.00 0.25 13.90
CA TYR A 258 7.99 0.65 12.91
C TYR A 258 9.40 0.39 13.45
N PRO A 259 10.25 -0.34 12.70
CA PRO A 259 11.61 -0.65 13.14
C PRO A 259 12.55 0.57 13.14
N GLU A 260 12.13 1.66 12.55
CA GLU A 260 12.87 2.91 12.47
C GLU A 260 12.17 3.98 13.29
N GLU A 261 12.91 4.88 13.90
CA GLU A 261 12.38 6.05 14.59
C GLU A 261 11.65 6.95 13.59
N LEU A 262 10.35 7.17 13.81
CA LEU A 262 9.57 8.07 12.97
C LEU A 262 9.87 9.53 13.34
N PRO A 263 9.76 10.47 12.38
CA PRO A 263 9.88 11.88 12.65
C PRO A 263 8.87 12.38 13.70
N ASP A 264 9.22 13.42 14.46
CA ASP A 264 8.41 13.98 15.56
C ASP A 264 7.00 14.43 15.16
N ASN A 265 6.78 14.77 13.90
CA ASN A 265 5.48 15.15 13.36
C ASN A 265 4.52 13.97 13.11
N TYR A 266 4.99 12.73 13.31
CA TYR A 266 4.16 11.51 13.23
C TYR A 266 3.45 11.18 14.56
N LYS A 267 3.34 12.13 15.49
CA LYS A 267 2.55 11.98 16.72
C LYS A 267 1.12 11.61 16.41
N THR A 268 0.54 10.76 17.25
CA THR A 268 -0.88 10.43 17.14
C THR A 268 -1.76 11.64 17.47
N LEU A 269 -2.99 11.63 16.98
CA LEU A 269 -3.93 12.71 17.31
C LEU A 269 -4.22 12.76 18.81
N GLN A 270 -4.20 11.60 19.50
CA GLN A 270 -4.35 11.54 20.95
C GLN A 270 -3.17 12.23 21.67
N GLU A 271 -1.93 12.01 21.22
CA GLU A 271 -0.75 12.71 21.75
C GLU A 271 -0.79 14.23 21.50
N GLN A 272 -1.59 14.67 20.51
CA GLN A 272 -1.88 16.08 20.23
C GLN A 272 -3.15 16.60 20.93
N GLY A 273 -3.78 15.81 21.83
CA GLY A 273 -4.94 16.19 22.64
C GLY A 273 -6.31 15.93 22.02
N PHE A 274 -6.40 15.13 20.94
CA PHE A 274 -7.65 14.75 20.27
C PHE A 274 -8.01 13.30 20.61
N GLU A 275 -8.48 13.06 21.84
CA GLU A 275 -8.70 11.72 22.41
C GLU A 275 -9.74 10.88 21.65
N ASP A 276 -10.78 11.52 21.08
CA ASP A 276 -11.86 10.84 20.36
C ASP A 276 -11.51 10.46 18.91
N CYS A 277 -10.30 10.79 18.44
CA CYS A 277 -9.88 10.58 17.07
C CYS A 277 -9.11 9.24 16.89
N VAL A 278 -9.81 8.12 17.04
CA VAL A 278 -9.26 6.75 16.96
C VAL A 278 -9.89 5.98 15.81
N LEU A 279 -9.09 5.36 14.95
CA LEU A 279 -9.57 4.50 13.87
C LEU A 279 -8.59 3.35 13.60
N SER A 280 -9.10 2.12 13.51
CA SER A 280 -8.34 0.94 13.10
C SER A 280 -8.75 0.48 11.71
N VAL A 281 -7.78 0.23 10.85
CA VAL A 281 -7.98 -0.36 9.52
C VAL A 281 -7.17 -1.65 9.41
N ARG A 282 -7.86 -2.78 9.23
CA ARG A 282 -7.24 -4.09 9.02
C ARG A 282 -7.33 -4.52 7.56
N THR A 283 -6.25 -5.10 7.07
CA THR A 283 -6.16 -5.67 5.73
C THR A 283 -6.00 -7.18 5.83
N GLY A 284 -6.86 -7.93 5.16
CA GLY A 284 -6.81 -9.40 5.16
C GLY A 284 -6.92 -9.98 3.76
N TRP A 285 -6.44 -11.21 3.59
CA TRP A 285 -6.65 -11.98 2.38
C TRP A 285 -7.99 -12.71 2.43
N ASN A 286 -8.77 -12.52 1.38
CA ASN A 286 -10.00 -13.24 1.17
C ASN A 286 -9.90 -14.05 -0.13
N GLY A 287 -10.30 -15.31 -0.07
CA GLY A 287 -10.46 -16.19 -1.19
C GLY A 287 -11.85 -16.83 -1.15
N ARG A 288 -12.24 -17.54 -2.19
CA ARG A 288 -13.46 -18.33 -2.18
C ARG A 288 -13.15 -19.73 -1.66
N ASP A 289 -13.89 -20.18 -0.65
CA ASP A 289 -13.72 -21.50 -0.02
C ASP A 289 -14.48 -22.59 -0.77
N ASN A 290 -13.91 -23.80 -0.82
CA ASN A 290 -14.55 -25.01 -1.34
C ASN A 290 -15.48 -25.71 -0.32
N GLY A 291 -15.74 -25.08 0.84
CA GLY A 291 -16.66 -25.56 1.86
C GLY A 291 -16.02 -26.32 3.04
N GLU A 292 -14.71 -26.53 3.03
CA GLU A 292 -13.96 -27.04 4.19
C GLU A 292 -13.45 -25.87 5.03
N ARG A 293 -14.17 -25.50 6.09
CA ARG A 293 -13.73 -24.46 7.03
C ARG A 293 -12.55 -24.96 7.84
N ASN A 294 -11.37 -24.51 7.52
CA ASN A 294 -10.26 -24.53 8.47
C ASN A 294 -10.55 -23.46 9.53
N GLU A 295 -10.90 -23.89 10.72
CA GLU A 295 -10.96 -23.02 11.89
C GLU A 295 -9.57 -22.39 12.08
N CYS A 296 -9.44 -21.10 11.79
CA CYS A 296 -8.28 -20.35 12.24
C CYS A 296 -8.30 -20.37 13.78
N SER A 297 -7.57 -21.30 14.36
CA SER A 297 -7.30 -21.29 15.78
C SER A 297 -6.68 -19.93 16.13
N ASN A 298 -7.31 -19.23 17.08
CA ASN A 298 -6.74 -18.07 17.75
C ASN A 298 -5.33 -18.44 18.25
N ALA A 299 -4.31 -18.18 17.44
CA ALA A 299 -2.94 -18.24 17.91
C ALA A 299 -2.72 -17.01 18.79
N GLY A 300 -2.78 -17.29 20.07
CA GLY A 300 -2.38 -16.62 21.26
C GLY A 300 -1.91 -15.17 21.17
N SER A 301 -2.63 -14.35 21.94
CA SER A 301 -2.04 -13.25 22.69
C SER A 301 -0.77 -13.75 23.41
N VAL A 302 0.39 -13.23 23.03
CA VAL A 302 1.59 -13.10 23.86
C VAL A 302 2.06 -11.66 23.77
#